data_d79a5f402ed630d63c890c11198bc485
#
_entry.id   d79a5f402ed630d63c890c11198bc485
#
_cell.length_a   1.000
_cell.length_b   1.000
_cell.length_c   1.000
_cell.angle_alpha   90.00
_cell.angle_beta   90.00
_cell.angle_gamma   90.00
#
_symmetry.space_group_name_H-M   'P 1'
#
loop_
_entity.id
_entity.type
_entity.pdbx_description
1 polymer ?
#
loop_
_entity_poly.entity_id
_entity_poly.type
_entity_poly.pdbx_seq_one_letter_code
_entity_poly.pdbx_strand_id
1 'polypeptide(L)'
;MYNMKLEKMDHVGIVIEDLEEVKHFFKTLGLELIGEQNVNGEWINNIYGVDAVEATIAMMKVHNGETAIELIKFHNQVETSNETKYFPKNIGASHFAFAIQNIEQVVENLKSTSSNIIGEIIQYEDLYKLCYIKGPEGIFVELAEKLK
;
A
#
# COMPACT_ATOMS: atom_id res chain seq x y z
N MET A 1 -3.30 26.15 12.82
CA MET A 1 -3.95 24.85 12.83
C MET A 1 -4.01 24.32 11.41
N TYR A 2 -3.47 23.14 11.20
CA TYR A 2 -3.43 22.56 9.86
C TYR A 2 -4.75 21.90 9.53
N ASN A 3 -5.22 22.15 8.31
CA ASN A 3 -6.47 21.59 7.83
C ASN A 3 -6.20 20.24 7.17
N MET A 4 -5.81 19.26 8.00
CA MET A 4 -5.61 17.88 7.54
C MET A 4 -6.97 17.20 7.43
N LYS A 5 -7.32 16.78 6.24
CA LYS A 5 -8.59 16.12 6.00
C LYS A 5 -8.36 14.70 5.51
N LEU A 6 -8.63 13.74 6.38
CA LEU A 6 -8.74 12.35 5.98
C LEU A 6 -10.10 12.16 5.31
N GLU A 7 -10.11 11.51 4.16
CA GLU A 7 -11.36 11.28 3.44
C GLU A 7 -11.99 9.95 3.81
N LYS A 8 -11.21 8.86 3.71
CA LYS A 8 -11.72 7.51 4.00
C LYS A 8 -10.56 6.52 4.14
N MET A 9 -10.87 5.36 4.66
CA MET A 9 -9.97 4.22 4.56
C MET A 9 -10.17 3.59 3.17
N ASP A 10 -9.15 3.60 2.34
CA ASP A 10 -9.26 3.12 0.96
C ASP A 10 -9.18 1.60 0.87
N HIS A 11 -8.13 1.00 1.42
CA HIS A 11 -7.97 -0.45 1.40
C HIS A 11 -7.08 -0.95 2.53
N VAL A 12 -7.13 -2.26 2.75
CA VAL A 12 -6.22 -2.96 3.67
C VAL A 12 -5.37 -3.91 2.83
N GLY A 13 -4.06 -3.83 2.97
CA GLY A 13 -3.14 -4.71 2.26
C GLY A 13 -2.78 -5.93 3.11
N ILE A 14 -2.82 -7.10 2.48
CA ILE A 14 -2.46 -8.36 3.12
C ILE A 14 -1.44 -9.07 2.24
N VAL A 15 -0.27 -9.35 2.81
CA VAL A 15 0.75 -10.14 2.12
C VAL A 15 0.45 -11.62 2.33
N ILE A 16 0.41 -12.36 1.21
CA ILE A 16 0.00 -13.78 1.23
C ILE A 16 0.98 -14.63 0.44
N GLU A 17 0.91 -15.94 0.64
CA GLU A 17 1.77 -16.89 -0.08
C GLU A 17 1.06 -17.49 -1.29
N ASP A 18 -0.18 -17.95 -1.11
CA ASP A 18 -0.93 -18.62 -2.19
C ASP A 18 -2.07 -17.69 -2.64
N LEU A 19 -1.80 -16.93 -3.69
CA LEU A 19 -2.74 -15.94 -4.21
C LEU A 19 -4.05 -16.57 -4.68
N GLU A 20 -3.97 -17.70 -5.38
CA GLU A 20 -5.18 -18.34 -5.91
C GLU A 20 -6.08 -18.88 -4.80
N GLU A 21 -5.47 -19.48 -3.77
CA GLU A 21 -6.23 -19.98 -2.62
C GLU A 21 -6.92 -18.83 -1.87
N VAL A 22 -6.21 -17.75 -1.63
CA VAL A 22 -6.76 -16.61 -0.89
C VAL A 22 -7.82 -15.88 -1.71
N LYS A 23 -7.61 -15.71 -3.01
CA LYS A 23 -8.66 -15.17 -3.89
C LYS A 23 -9.91 -16.03 -3.85
N HIS A 24 -9.76 -17.35 -3.93
CA HIS A 24 -10.88 -18.27 -3.88
C HIS A 24 -11.64 -18.14 -2.55
N PHE A 25 -10.90 -18.05 -1.45
CA PHE A 25 -11.48 -17.85 -0.13
C PHE A 25 -12.36 -16.58 -0.10
N PHE A 26 -11.81 -15.46 -0.54
CA PHE A 26 -12.55 -14.19 -0.50
C PHE A 26 -13.73 -14.18 -1.49
N LYS A 27 -13.56 -14.80 -2.67
CA LYS A 27 -14.68 -14.96 -3.62
C LYS A 27 -15.81 -15.78 -3.00
N THR A 28 -15.46 -16.85 -2.30
CA THR A 28 -16.44 -17.72 -1.63
C THR A 28 -17.19 -16.95 -0.54
N LEU A 29 -16.52 -16.04 0.15
CA LEU A 29 -17.17 -15.17 1.12
C LEU A 29 -18.07 -14.12 0.48
N GLY A 30 -17.94 -13.87 -0.83
CA GLY A 30 -18.77 -12.92 -1.54
C GLY A 30 -18.06 -11.69 -2.05
N LEU A 31 -16.73 -11.60 -1.91
CA LEU A 31 -15.98 -10.48 -2.47
C LEU A 31 -15.80 -10.67 -3.98
N GLU A 32 -15.76 -9.55 -4.69
CA GLU A 32 -15.51 -9.52 -6.13
C GLU A 32 -14.07 -9.11 -6.40
N LEU A 33 -13.45 -9.78 -7.35
CA LEU A 33 -12.14 -9.35 -7.85
C LEU A 33 -12.35 -8.16 -8.78
N ILE A 34 -11.83 -6.99 -8.37
CA ILE A 34 -12.02 -5.77 -9.15
C ILE A 34 -10.79 -5.42 -9.99
N GLY A 35 -9.67 -6.08 -9.76
CA GLY A 35 -8.47 -5.89 -10.56
C GLY A 35 -7.34 -6.78 -10.10
N GLU A 36 -6.48 -7.14 -11.03
CA GLU A 36 -5.28 -7.91 -10.73
C GLU A 36 -4.19 -7.51 -11.71
N GLN A 37 -2.98 -7.29 -11.21
CA GLN A 37 -1.87 -6.92 -12.08
C GLN A 37 -0.55 -7.35 -11.47
N ASN A 38 0.41 -7.61 -12.37
CA ASN A 38 1.80 -7.79 -11.97
C ASN A 38 2.47 -6.43 -11.89
N VAL A 39 3.25 -6.23 -10.84
CA VAL A 39 3.96 -4.97 -10.63
C VAL A 39 5.45 -5.21 -10.51
N ASN A 40 6.23 -4.38 -11.18
CA ASN A 40 7.67 -4.32 -11.08
C ASN A 40 8.13 -2.96 -11.58
N GLY A 41 9.41 -2.69 -11.46
CA GLY A 41 10.00 -1.48 -11.99
C GLY A 41 10.35 -0.46 -10.93
N GLU A 42 10.90 0.65 -11.39
CA GLU A 42 11.45 1.66 -10.52
C GLU A 42 10.39 2.31 -9.61
N TRP A 43 9.20 2.52 -10.14
CA TRP A 43 8.14 3.17 -9.36
C TRP A 43 7.75 2.38 -8.11
N ILE A 44 7.61 1.06 -8.23
CA ILE A 44 7.24 0.24 -7.08
C ILE A 44 8.42 0.05 -6.11
N ASN A 45 9.63 -0.05 -6.66
CA ASN A 45 10.83 -0.11 -5.84
C ASN A 45 10.97 1.14 -4.97
N ASN A 46 10.74 2.31 -5.56
CA ASN A 46 10.86 3.58 -4.84
C ASN A 46 9.77 3.77 -3.80
N ILE A 47 8.56 3.29 -4.06
CA ILE A 47 7.48 3.36 -3.07
C ILE A 47 7.82 2.50 -1.85
N TYR A 48 8.29 1.28 -2.06
CA TYR A 48 8.65 0.39 -0.95
C TYR A 48 10.01 0.72 -0.34
N GLY A 49 10.84 1.46 -1.06
CA GLY A 49 12.18 1.79 -0.58
C GLY A 49 13.14 0.62 -0.66
N VAL A 50 12.92 -0.31 -1.58
CA VAL A 50 13.78 -1.47 -1.81
C VAL A 50 13.94 -1.71 -3.31
N ASP A 51 14.93 -2.53 -3.69
CA ASP A 51 15.20 -2.84 -5.08
C ASP A 51 14.50 -4.13 -5.52
N ALA A 52 14.27 -4.25 -6.83
CA ALA A 52 13.87 -5.49 -7.49
C ALA A 52 12.57 -6.11 -6.98
N VAL A 53 11.56 -5.29 -6.75
CA VAL A 53 10.24 -5.79 -6.37
C VAL A 53 9.57 -6.45 -7.59
N GLU A 54 9.10 -7.69 -7.39
CA GLU A 54 8.24 -8.38 -8.35
C GLU A 54 7.07 -8.98 -7.56
N ALA A 55 5.86 -8.54 -7.87
CA ALA A 55 4.68 -8.96 -7.12
C ALA A 55 3.46 -9.02 -8.02
N THR A 56 2.46 -9.76 -7.59
CA THR A 56 1.11 -9.69 -8.14
C THR A 56 0.21 -9.10 -7.08
N ILE A 57 -0.58 -8.13 -7.48
CA ILE A 57 -1.54 -7.44 -6.61
C ILE A 57 -2.94 -7.74 -7.12
N ALA A 58 -3.81 -8.23 -6.22
CA ALA A 58 -5.20 -8.49 -6.53
C ALA A 58 -6.08 -7.64 -5.60
N MET A 59 -6.95 -6.83 -6.18
CA MET A 59 -7.86 -5.98 -5.43
C MET A 59 -9.22 -6.64 -5.37
N MET A 60 -9.75 -6.81 -4.17
CA MET A 60 -11.05 -7.42 -3.94
C MET A 60 -11.93 -6.50 -3.12
N LYS A 61 -13.23 -6.53 -3.38
CA LYS A 61 -14.15 -5.62 -2.71
C LYS A 61 -15.54 -6.25 -2.60
N VAL A 62 -16.25 -5.89 -1.53
CA VAL A 62 -17.68 -6.22 -1.43
C VAL A 62 -18.43 -5.39 -2.47
N HIS A 63 -19.42 -5.98 -3.13
CA HIS A 63 -20.23 -5.27 -4.10
C HIS A 63 -20.80 -3.98 -3.51
N ASN A 64 -20.56 -2.87 -4.19
CA ASN A 64 -20.90 -1.51 -3.72
C ASN A 64 -20.25 -1.11 -2.41
N GLY A 65 -19.24 -1.85 -1.92
CA GLY A 65 -18.49 -1.48 -0.76
C GLY A 65 -17.47 -0.37 -1.07
N GLU A 66 -17.05 0.36 -0.06
CA GLU A 66 -16.07 1.45 -0.22
C GLU A 66 -14.64 1.03 0.04
N THR A 67 -14.44 0.10 0.96
CA THR A 67 -13.10 -0.35 1.36
C THR A 67 -12.76 -1.65 0.64
N ALA A 68 -11.56 -1.69 0.04
CA ALA A 68 -11.06 -2.87 -0.65
C ALA A 68 -10.07 -3.66 0.21
N ILE A 69 -9.83 -4.90 -0.18
CA ILE A 69 -8.72 -5.71 0.31
C ILE A 69 -7.73 -5.85 -0.83
N GLU A 70 -6.47 -5.52 -0.57
CA GLU A 70 -5.40 -5.69 -1.54
C GLU A 70 -4.58 -6.92 -1.14
N LEU A 71 -4.61 -7.95 -1.98
CA LEU A 71 -3.80 -9.15 -1.78
C LEU A 71 -2.48 -8.97 -2.51
N ILE A 72 -1.36 -9.18 -1.81
CA ILE A 72 -0.04 -8.95 -2.35
C ILE A 72 0.76 -10.25 -2.29
N LYS A 73 1.16 -10.76 -3.44
CA LYS A 73 2.04 -11.92 -3.54
C LYS A 73 3.37 -11.47 -4.10
N PHE A 74 4.42 -11.53 -3.29
CA PHE A 74 5.78 -11.30 -3.77
C PHE A 74 6.31 -12.58 -4.42
N HIS A 75 6.87 -12.46 -5.64
CA HIS A 75 7.38 -13.60 -6.40
C HIS A 75 8.85 -13.89 -6.11
N ASN A 76 9.55 -12.96 -5.47
CA ASN A 76 10.95 -13.10 -5.14
C ASN A 76 11.19 -12.69 -3.71
N GLN A 77 12.33 -13.10 -3.16
CA GLN A 77 12.78 -12.56 -1.89
C GLN A 77 13.37 -11.19 -2.16
N VAL A 78 12.74 -10.16 -1.59
CA VAL A 78 13.29 -8.82 -1.67
C VAL A 78 14.30 -8.69 -0.55
N GLU A 79 15.57 -8.51 -0.91
CA GLU A 79 16.60 -8.27 0.08
C GLU A 79 16.45 -6.87 0.63
N THR A 80 16.40 -6.80 1.94
CA THR A 80 16.28 -5.52 2.63
C THR A 80 17.58 -5.27 3.39
N SER A 81 18.07 -4.02 3.34
CA SER A 81 19.16 -3.61 4.20
C SER A 81 18.65 -3.57 5.65
N ASN A 82 19.56 -3.38 6.62
CA ASN A 82 19.16 -3.23 8.01
C ASN A 82 18.17 -2.08 8.20
N GLU A 83 18.24 -1.07 7.35
CA GLU A 83 17.35 0.08 7.41
C GLU A 83 15.95 -0.26 6.89
N THR A 84 15.84 -1.27 6.02
CA THR A 84 14.56 -1.70 5.43
C THR A 84 14.01 -2.97 6.07
N LYS A 85 14.48 -3.33 7.26
CA LYS A 85 14.01 -4.51 7.99
C LYS A 85 12.51 -4.50 8.26
N TYR A 86 11.88 -3.35 8.12
CA TYR A 86 10.45 -3.18 8.32
C TYR A 86 9.67 -3.20 7.01
N PHE A 87 10.30 -3.65 5.91
CA PHE A 87 9.62 -3.77 4.65
C PHE A 87 8.39 -4.69 4.79
N PRO A 88 7.20 -4.26 4.31
CA PRO A 88 5.96 -4.98 4.57
C PRO A 88 5.78 -6.19 3.64
N LYS A 89 6.65 -7.18 3.75
CA LYS A 89 6.57 -8.41 2.97
C LYS A 89 6.17 -9.64 3.78
N ASN A 90 6.02 -9.49 5.10
CA ASN A 90 5.65 -10.60 5.96
C ASN A 90 4.19 -11.00 5.73
N ILE A 91 3.92 -12.30 5.90
CA ILE A 91 2.56 -12.81 5.78
C ILE A 91 1.68 -12.18 6.85
N GLY A 92 0.48 -11.76 6.47
CA GLY A 92 -0.48 -11.14 7.37
C GLY A 92 -0.86 -9.74 6.89
N ALA A 93 -1.47 -8.97 7.76
CA ALA A 93 -1.82 -7.58 7.45
C ALA A 93 -0.55 -6.77 7.23
N SER A 94 -0.51 -6.02 6.15
CA SER A 94 0.70 -5.31 5.71
C SER A 94 0.62 -3.80 5.93
N HIS A 95 -0.47 -3.19 5.52
CA HIS A 95 -0.60 -1.73 5.63
C HIS A 95 -2.07 -1.30 5.56
N PHE A 96 -2.31 -0.09 6.03
CA PHE A 96 -3.58 0.61 5.84
C PHE A 96 -3.36 1.71 4.81
N ALA A 97 -4.33 1.91 3.92
CA ALA A 97 -4.23 2.97 2.93
C ALA A 97 -5.34 4.00 3.12
N PHE A 98 -4.95 5.26 3.07
CA PHE A 98 -5.88 6.38 3.18
C PHE A 98 -5.85 7.22 1.91
N ALA A 99 -7.03 7.50 1.38
CA ALA A 99 -7.18 8.48 0.31
C ALA A 99 -7.14 9.86 0.96
N ILE A 100 -6.25 10.71 0.48
CA ILE A 100 -6.02 12.03 1.08
C ILE A 100 -5.97 13.08 -0.02
N GLN A 101 -5.94 14.33 0.41
CA GLN A 101 -5.65 15.47 -0.45
C GLN A 101 -4.34 16.09 0.00
N ASN A 102 -3.56 16.59 -0.96
CA ASN A 102 -2.32 17.31 -0.71
C ASN A 102 -1.28 16.46 0.05
N ILE A 103 -0.80 15.42 -0.60
CA ILE A 103 0.09 14.43 0.00
C ILE A 103 1.39 15.04 0.53
N GLU A 104 1.95 16.03 -0.16
CA GLU A 104 3.19 16.69 0.28
C GLU A 104 2.98 17.38 1.63
N GLN A 105 1.84 18.04 1.83
CA GLN A 105 1.55 18.71 3.08
C GLN A 105 1.32 17.71 4.21
N VAL A 106 0.62 16.61 3.93
CA VAL A 106 0.39 15.57 4.93
C VAL A 106 1.71 14.95 5.38
N VAL A 107 2.58 14.63 4.43
CA VAL A 107 3.92 14.08 4.76
C VAL A 107 4.71 15.08 5.61
N GLU A 108 4.68 16.36 5.26
CA GLU A 108 5.37 17.39 6.04
C GLU A 108 4.83 17.48 7.47
N ASN A 109 3.52 17.44 7.62
CA ASN A 109 2.88 17.49 8.95
C ASN A 109 3.26 16.27 9.80
N LEU A 110 3.43 15.09 9.17
CA LEU A 110 3.77 13.88 9.89
C LEU A 110 5.21 13.86 10.41
N LYS A 111 6.07 14.75 9.93
CA LYS A 111 7.47 14.85 10.42
C LYS A 111 7.57 15.16 11.90
N SER A 112 6.53 15.76 12.49
CA SER A 112 6.49 16.05 13.92
C SER A 112 6.11 14.83 14.76
N THR A 113 5.78 13.70 14.14
CA THR A 113 5.40 12.48 14.80
C THR A 113 6.55 11.46 14.75
N SER A 114 6.37 10.31 15.39
CA SER A 114 7.34 9.22 15.38
C SER A 114 7.20 8.37 14.10
N SER A 115 7.12 9.03 12.94
CA SER A 115 6.94 8.35 11.66
C SER A 115 7.96 8.82 10.64
N ASN A 116 8.21 7.97 9.64
CA ASN A 116 9.15 8.25 8.57
C ASN A 116 8.57 7.80 7.24
N ILE A 117 8.84 8.58 6.19
CA ILE A 117 8.53 8.13 4.85
C ILE A 117 9.47 6.98 4.46
N ILE A 118 8.92 5.95 3.83
CA ILE A 118 9.67 4.85 3.25
C ILE A 118 9.79 5.12 1.75
N GLY A 119 11.04 5.19 1.23
CA GLY A 119 11.22 5.57 -0.15
C GLY A 119 10.88 7.04 -0.36
N GLU A 120 10.08 7.34 -1.37
CA GLU A 120 9.73 8.71 -1.71
C GLU A 120 8.29 8.81 -2.22
N ILE A 121 7.78 10.03 -2.36
CA ILE A 121 6.48 10.25 -2.99
C ILE A 121 6.64 9.98 -4.48
N ILE A 122 5.82 9.07 -5.01
CA ILE A 122 5.88 8.66 -6.42
C ILE A 122 4.58 9.04 -7.10
N GLN A 123 4.70 9.62 -8.28
CA GLN A 123 3.55 9.86 -9.15
C GLN A 123 3.42 8.71 -10.13
N TYR A 124 2.26 8.07 -10.12
CA TYR A 124 1.93 6.99 -11.05
C TYR A 124 1.04 7.57 -12.14
N GLU A 125 1.63 7.76 -13.31
CA GLU A 125 0.98 8.39 -14.46
C GLU A 125 0.36 9.74 -14.06
N ASP A 126 -0.80 10.10 -14.63
CA ASP A 126 -1.56 11.27 -14.23
C ASP A 126 -2.69 10.90 -13.26
N LEU A 127 -2.58 9.74 -12.61
CA LEU A 127 -3.67 9.16 -11.82
C LEU A 127 -3.51 9.40 -10.32
N TYR A 128 -2.34 9.08 -9.79
CA TYR A 128 -2.12 9.10 -8.34
C TYR A 128 -0.74 9.57 -7.96
N LYS A 129 -0.64 10.16 -6.77
CA LYS A 129 0.61 10.26 -6.02
C LYS A 129 0.52 9.34 -4.82
N LEU A 130 1.57 8.59 -4.56
CA LEU A 130 1.58 7.55 -3.53
C LEU A 130 2.85 7.62 -2.70
N CYS A 131 2.75 7.27 -1.43
CA CYS A 131 3.92 6.98 -0.60
C CYS A 131 3.56 6.07 0.55
N TYR A 132 4.58 5.43 1.15
CA TYR A 132 4.43 4.65 2.37
C TYR A 132 5.06 5.39 3.54
N ILE A 133 4.37 5.32 4.67
CA ILE A 133 4.83 5.88 5.94
C ILE A 133 4.98 4.72 6.93
N LYS A 134 6.14 4.64 7.56
CA LYS A 134 6.31 3.77 8.71
C LYS A 134 5.92 4.59 9.94
N GLY A 135 4.78 4.26 10.52
CA GLY A 135 4.31 4.89 11.74
C GLY A 135 4.93 4.28 12.99
N PRO A 136 4.45 4.68 14.15
CA PRO A 136 4.93 4.12 15.41
C PRO A 136 4.60 2.62 15.51
N GLU A 137 5.41 1.88 16.26
CA GLU A 137 5.20 0.46 16.56
C GLU A 137 5.08 -0.45 15.34
N GLY A 138 5.71 -0.06 14.22
CA GLY A 138 5.70 -0.89 13.02
C GLY A 138 4.41 -0.80 12.20
N ILE A 139 3.57 0.17 12.44
CA ILE A 139 2.37 0.39 11.64
C ILE A 139 2.77 1.01 10.31
N PHE A 140 2.34 0.38 9.21
CA PHE A 140 2.58 0.91 7.87
C PHE A 140 1.32 1.54 7.31
N VAL A 141 1.46 2.73 6.73
CA VAL A 141 0.36 3.46 6.13
C VAL A 141 0.74 3.87 4.71
N GLU A 142 -0.14 3.59 3.77
CA GLU A 142 -0.02 4.11 2.41
C GLU A 142 -0.90 5.35 2.29
N LEU A 143 -0.32 6.41 1.76
CA LEU A 143 -1.06 7.64 1.45
C LEU A 143 -1.24 7.71 -0.06
N ALA A 144 -2.48 7.95 -0.50
CA ALA A 144 -2.80 8.00 -1.92
C ALA A 144 -3.61 9.26 -2.21
N GLU A 145 -3.08 10.08 -3.11
CA GLU A 145 -3.78 11.27 -3.59
C GLU A 145 -4.20 11.03 -5.04
N LYS A 146 -5.50 11.09 -5.29
CA LYS A 146 -6.03 10.98 -6.65
C LYS A 146 -5.87 12.31 -7.36
N LEU A 147 -5.26 12.28 -8.56
CA LEU A 147 -4.97 13.50 -9.33
C LEU A 147 -6.11 13.91 -10.26
N LYS A 148 -6.97 12.97 -10.62
CA LYS A 148 -8.13 13.24 -11.49
C LYS A 148 -9.39 12.55 -11.02
#